data_f38139dd5e8740146c51bbd15e729a1e
#
_entry.id   f38139dd5e8740146c51bbd15e729a1e
#
_cell.length_a   1.000
_cell.length_b   1.000
_cell.length_c   1.000
_cell.angle_alpha   90.00
_cell.angle_beta   90.00
_cell.angle_gamma   90.00
#
_symmetry.space_group_name_H-M   'P 1'
#
loop_
_entity.id
_entity.type
_entity.pdbx_description
1 polymer ?
#
loop_
_entity_poly.entity_id
_entity_poly.type
_entity_poly.pdbx_seq_one_letter_code
_entity_poly.pdbx_strand_id
1 'polypeptide(L)'
;MALAANRLFAASPAASGPATAFDDETVPALARALAARAYAAPSTVLPAWLADISYDQYRDIRFRGDHALWHDDGLRFQAQFFHRGFLFKEGVTMHVVEGGRSRELPYRSADFEFGPSLHPSGDDAALGFAGFRLHAPLNRPDYFDELCVFLGASYFRAVAPGLAYGLSARGLALGSGDPGAEEFPRFSQFWLETPAASADHVVVHALLDSPSVAGAFRFDIRPGEVVAFDVDARLYPRKPLPNAGIAALTSMYEFDAGDRVGTDDFRPAVHDSDGLSLVNGAGEQVWRPLRNPAQVEHCG
;
A
#
# COMPACT_ATOMS: atom_id res chain seq x y z
N MET A 1 22.01 38.40 23.86
CA MET A 1 22.06 36.97 24.24
C MET A 1 20.88 36.28 23.59
N ALA A 2 21.13 35.61 22.47
CA ALA A 2 20.11 34.82 21.78
C ALA A 2 20.18 33.38 22.36
N LEU A 3 19.11 32.95 23.02
CA LEU A 3 18.94 31.53 23.39
C LEU A 3 18.72 30.72 22.12
N ALA A 4 19.71 29.96 21.72
CA ALA A 4 19.55 28.89 20.74
C ALA A 4 18.70 27.80 21.41
N ALA A 5 17.44 27.70 20.98
CA ALA A 5 16.60 26.55 21.32
C ALA A 5 17.19 25.32 20.62
N ASN A 6 17.84 24.45 21.37
CA ASN A 6 18.19 23.10 20.93
C ASN A 6 16.87 22.35 20.66
N ARG A 7 16.41 22.36 19.42
CA ARG A 7 15.41 21.40 18.98
C ARG A 7 16.11 20.04 18.96
N LEU A 8 15.78 19.18 19.90
CA LEU A 8 16.05 17.75 19.81
C LEU A 8 15.24 17.24 18.61
N PHE A 9 15.90 17.12 17.46
CA PHE A 9 15.32 16.46 16.30
C PHE A 9 15.13 14.98 16.65
N ALA A 10 13.92 14.50 16.54
CA ALA A 10 13.65 13.07 16.64
C ALA A 10 14.41 12.39 15.50
N ALA A 11 15.20 11.38 15.79
CA ALA A 11 15.93 10.66 14.77
C ALA A 11 14.93 9.88 13.90
N SER A 12 14.99 10.05 12.57
CA SER A 12 14.30 9.19 11.60
C SER A 12 14.46 7.72 11.97
N PRO A 13 13.48 6.83 11.67
CA PRO A 13 13.58 5.42 12.00
C PRO A 13 14.86 4.84 11.42
N ALA A 14 15.86 4.59 12.28
CA ALA A 14 17.12 4.02 11.84
C ALA A 14 16.90 2.54 11.51
N ALA A 15 17.14 2.16 10.25
CA ALA A 15 17.15 0.77 9.85
C ALA A 15 18.17 -0.01 10.72
N SER A 16 17.75 -1.13 11.29
CA SER A 16 18.55 -1.95 12.21
C SER A 16 18.90 -3.31 11.61
N GLY A 17 19.85 -4.00 12.20
CA GLY A 17 20.27 -5.32 11.74
C GLY A 17 21.38 -5.30 10.69
N PRO A 18 21.88 -6.47 10.30
CA PRO A 18 22.95 -6.60 9.31
C PRO A 18 22.45 -6.18 7.94
N ALA A 19 23.23 -5.33 7.25
CA ALA A 19 22.92 -4.97 5.87
C ALA A 19 23.24 -6.15 4.94
N THR A 20 22.28 -6.53 4.10
CA THR A 20 22.43 -7.57 3.07
C THR A 20 22.59 -6.92 1.70
N ALA A 21 23.29 -7.59 0.75
CA ALA A 21 23.36 -7.12 -0.62
C ALA A 21 21.96 -7.09 -1.24
N PHE A 22 21.69 -6.08 -2.04
CA PHE A 22 20.43 -5.89 -2.73
C PHE A 22 20.66 -5.43 -4.16
N ASP A 23 19.95 -6.06 -5.09
CA ASP A 23 19.92 -5.75 -6.52
C ASP A 23 18.53 -6.09 -7.11
N ASP A 24 18.35 -5.86 -8.41
CA ASP A 24 17.10 -6.11 -9.13
C ASP A 24 16.69 -7.60 -9.17
N GLU A 25 17.60 -8.53 -8.92
CA GLU A 25 17.30 -9.97 -8.87
C GLU A 25 16.99 -10.46 -7.44
N THR A 26 17.19 -9.64 -6.43
CA THR A 26 17.00 -10.03 -5.01
C THR A 26 15.54 -10.44 -4.74
N VAL A 27 14.57 -9.58 -5.06
CA VAL A 27 13.16 -9.90 -4.83
C VAL A 27 12.63 -11.00 -5.76
N PRO A 28 12.99 -11.04 -7.06
CA PRO A 28 12.70 -12.18 -7.92
C PRO A 28 13.22 -13.52 -7.39
N ALA A 29 14.44 -13.56 -6.87
CA ALA A 29 15.01 -14.77 -6.28
C ALA A 29 14.24 -15.22 -5.02
N LEU A 30 13.84 -14.28 -4.15
CA LEU A 30 13.01 -14.54 -2.99
C LEU A 30 11.63 -15.08 -3.40
N ALA A 31 10.97 -14.47 -4.38
CA ALA A 31 9.67 -14.91 -4.87
C ALA A 31 9.72 -16.32 -5.48
N ARG A 32 10.77 -16.62 -6.27
CA ARG A 32 10.99 -17.97 -6.82
C ARG A 32 11.21 -19.00 -5.72
N ALA A 33 12.03 -18.68 -4.72
CA ALA A 33 12.27 -19.55 -3.57
C ALA A 33 10.99 -19.76 -2.73
N LEU A 34 10.17 -18.73 -2.60
CA LEU A 34 8.90 -18.78 -1.88
C LEU A 34 7.88 -19.65 -2.64
N ALA A 35 7.80 -19.53 -3.96
CA ALA A 35 6.92 -20.35 -4.80
C ALA A 35 7.28 -21.85 -4.75
N ALA A 36 8.54 -22.19 -4.53
CA ALA A 36 9.00 -23.58 -4.40
C ALA A 36 8.61 -24.24 -3.07
N ARG A 37 8.02 -23.49 -2.13
CA ARG A 37 7.57 -23.98 -0.82
C ARG A 37 6.05 -24.02 -0.76
N ALA A 38 5.51 -24.86 0.15
CA ALA A 38 4.10 -24.78 0.49
C ALA A 38 3.78 -23.39 1.07
N TYR A 39 2.63 -22.85 0.70
CA TYR A 39 2.14 -21.60 1.25
C TYR A 39 1.93 -21.71 2.76
N ALA A 40 2.36 -20.71 3.49
CA ALA A 40 2.10 -20.55 4.92
C ALA A 40 1.32 -19.24 5.12
N ALA A 41 0.12 -19.35 5.65
CA ALA A 41 -0.68 -18.18 5.97
C ALA A 41 0.04 -17.29 7.00
N PRO A 42 -0.01 -15.95 6.85
CA PRO A 42 0.59 -15.05 7.82
C PRO A 42 -0.13 -15.13 9.17
N SER A 43 0.60 -14.80 10.23
CA SER A 43 -0.01 -14.68 11.56
C SER A 43 -0.88 -13.43 11.61
N THR A 44 -2.12 -13.60 12.09
CA THR A 44 -3.05 -12.50 12.40
C THR A 44 -3.13 -12.20 13.90
N VAL A 45 -2.28 -12.86 14.70
CA VAL A 45 -2.25 -12.66 16.15
C VAL A 45 -1.74 -11.26 16.45
N LEU A 46 -2.47 -10.56 17.31
CA LEU A 46 -2.14 -9.22 17.80
C LEU A 46 -2.04 -9.27 19.33
N PRO A 47 -1.27 -8.34 19.92
CA PRO A 47 -1.27 -8.14 21.37
C PRO A 47 -2.68 -7.84 21.90
N ALA A 48 -2.96 -8.21 23.15
CA ALA A 48 -4.30 -8.07 23.73
C ALA A 48 -4.87 -6.65 23.66
N TRP A 49 -4.04 -5.63 23.83
CA TRP A 49 -4.45 -4.23 23.77
C TRP A 49 -4.87 -3.77 22.37
N LEU A 50 -4.55 -4.55 21.32
CA LEU A 50 -4.77 -4.24 19.92
C LEU A 50 -5.77 -5.20 19.24
N ALA A 51 -6.06 -6.34 19.86
CA ALA A 51 -6.78 -7.45 19.22
C ALA A 51 -8.20 -7.09 18.79
N ASP A 52 -8.92 -6.33 19.62
CA ASP A 52 -10.35 -6.04 19.46
C ASP A 52 -10.66 -4.53 19.43
N ILE A 53 -9.75 -3.72 18.91
CA ILE A 53 -9.96 -2.28 18.79
C ILE A 53 -11.04 -1.95 17.77
N SER A 54 -11.83 -0.90 18.05
CA SER A 54 -12.82 -0.36 17.14
C SER A 54 -12.17 0.42 15.98
N TYR A 55 -12.97 0.73 14.96
CA TYR A 55 -12.52 1.60 13.87
C TYR A 55 -12.04 2.98 14.39
N ASP A 56 -12.77 3.59 15.32
CA ASP A 56 -12.39 4.91 15.85
C ASP A 56 -11.06 4.85 16.62
N GLN A 57 -10.86 3.80 17.40
CA GLN A 57 -9.57 3.57 18.08
C GLN A 57 -8.43 3.35 17.08
N TYR A 58 -8.67 2.58 16.01
CA TYR A 58 -7.67 2.35 14.97
C TYR A 58 -7.31 3.64 14.24
N ARG A 59 -8.29 4.49 13.91
CA ARG A 59 -8.10 5.78 13.25
C ARG A 59 -7.26 6.75 14.07
N ASP A 60 -7.29 6.61 15.40
CA ASP A 60 -6.52 7.43 16.33
C ASP A 60 -5.07 6.95 16.49
N ILE A 61 -4.68 5.82 15.90
CA ILE A 61 -3.29 5.42 15.78
C ILE A 61 -2.68 6.12 14.57
N ARG A 62 -1.75 7.04 14.80
CA ARG A 62 -1.15 7.85 13.75
C ARG A 62 0.35 7.76 13.77
N PHE A 63 0.96 7.58 12.61
CA PHE A 63 2.42 7.68 12.50
C PHE A 63 2.85 9.13 12.71
N ARG A 64 3.88 9.34 13.49
CA ARG A 64 4.42 10.67 13.78
C ARG A 64 5.12 11.21 12.53
N GLY A 65 4.67 12.37 12.04
CA GLY A 65 5.22 12.98 10.83
C GLY A 65 6.71 13.34 10.97
N ASP A 66 7.14 13.76 12.17
CA ASP A 66 8.53 14.06 12.50
C ASP A 66 9.42 12.81 12.60
N HIS A 67 8.84 11.61 12.58
CA HIS A 67 9.54 10.32 12.54
C HIS A 67 9.50 9.70 11.14
N ALA A 68 8.97 10.39 10.10
CA ALA A 68 8.92 9.83 8.76
C ALA A 68 10.31 9.45 8.26
N LEU A 69 10.39 8.32 7.57
CA LEU A 69 11.63 7.92 6.89
C LEU A 69 12.02 9.04 5.91
N TRP A 70 13.29 9.42 5.91
CA TRP A 70 13.88 10.51 5.10
C TRP A 70 13.42 11.94 5.47
N HIS A 71 12.78 12.13 6.63
CA HIS A 71 12.28 13.43 7.06
C HIS A 71 13.39 14.50 7.11
N ASP A 72 14.54 14.16 7.69
CA ASP A 72 15.65 15.09 7.91
C ASP A 72 16.74 15.03 6.83
N ASP A 73 16.55 14.18 5.81
CA ASP A 73 17.57 13.93 4.78
C ASP A 73 17.53 14.93 3.62
N GLY A 74 16.58 15.87 3.63
CA GLY A 74 16.40 16.87 2.58
C GLY A 74 15.97 16.27 1.24
N LEU A 75 15.39 15.07 1.25
CA LEU A 75 14.91 14.38 0.07
C LEU A 75 13.49 14.86 -0.32
N ARG A 76 13.14 14.66 -1.58
CA ARG A 76 11.82 15.00 -2.11
C ARG A 76 10.71 14.06 -1.64
N PHE A 77 11.06 12.92 -1.06
CA PHE A 77 10.11 11.90 -0.63
C PHE A 77 10.28 11.61 0.84
N GLN A 78 9.18 11.25 1.48
CA GLN A 78 9.14 10.75 2.85
C GLN A 78 8.23 9.53 2.92
N ALA A 79 8.49 8.58 3.83
CA ALA A 79 7.61 7.46 4.06
C ALA A 79 7.12 7.42 5.52
N GLN A 80 5.84 7.13 5.67
CA GLN A 80 5.16 6.89 6.95
C GLN A 80 4.51 5.52 6.90
N PHE A 81 4.36 4.88 8.07
CA PHE A 81 3.93 3.49 8.14
C PHE A 81 2.58 3.36 8.83
N PHE A 82 1.80 2.36 8.42
CA PHE A 82 0.53 2.04 9.04
C PHE A 82 0.72 0.99 10.14
N HIS A 83 0.06 1.22 11.26
CA HIS A 83 0.01 0.29 12.36
C HIS A 83 -0.91 -0.89 12.04
N ARG A 84 -0.60 -2.07 12.58
CA ARG A 84 -1.52 -3.20 12.55
C ARG A 84 -2.69 -2.95 13.49
N GLY A 85 -3.84 -3.56 13.21
CA GLY A 85 -5.05 -3.48 14.05
C GLY A 85 -6.33 -3.47 13.25
N PHE A 86 -7.47 -3.60 13.90
CA PHE A 86 -8.79 -3.62 13.30
C PHE A 86 -8.87 -4.63 12.15
N LEU A 87 -9.05 -4.20 10.89
CA LEU A 87 -9.07 -5.06 9.71
C LEU A 87 -7.66 -5.46 9.22
N PHE A 88 -6.63 -4.69 9.58
CA PHE A 88 -5.27 -4.90 9.09
C PHE A 88 -4.44 -5.70 10.10
N LYS A 89 -4.81 -6.97 10.28
CA LYS A 89 -4.20 -7.87 11.28
C LYS A 89 -2.91 -8.53 10.79
N GLU A 90 -2.70 -8.62 9.48
CA GLU A 90 -1.49 -9.18 8.89
C GLU A 90 -0.36 -8.16 8.85
N GLY A 91 0.85 -8.61 9.17
CA GLY A 91 2.03 -7.77 9.14
C GLY A 91 2.72 -7.79 7.78
N VAL A 92 3.39 -6.68 7.45
CA VAL A 92 4.36 -6.57 6.36
C VAL A 92 5.73 -6.22 6.94
N THR A 93 6.79 -6.78 6.35
CA THR A 93 8.17 -6.41 6.71
C THR A 93 8.63 -5.29 5.80
N MET A 94 9.18 -4.24 6.40
CA MET A 94 9.68 -3.08 5.68
C MET A 94 11.21 -3.09 5.65
N HIS A 95 11.79 -2.77 4.50
CA HIS A 95 13.23 -2.63 4.32
C HIS A 95 13.55 -1.29 3.68
N VAL A 96 14.72 -0.76 4.00
CA VAL A 96 15.31 0.39 3.30
C VAL A 96 16.51 -0.08 2.52
N VAL A 97 16.63 0.37 1.27
CA VAL A 97 17.77 0.07 0.39
C VAL A 97 18.58 1.32 0.18
N GLU A 98 19.86 1.26 0.47
CA GLU A 98 20.82 2.33 0.27
C GLU A 98 22.15 1.77 -0.24
N GLY A 99 22.66 2.33 -1.34
CA GLY A 99 23.93 1.93 -1.91
C GLY A 99 24.04 0.44 -2.25
N GLY A 100 22.97 -0.18 -2.77
CA GLY A 100 22.91 -1.60 -3.09
C GLY A 100 22.88 -2.53 -1.87
N ARG A 101 22.48 -2.03 -0.73
CA ARG A 101 22.34 -2.80 0.52
C ARG A 101 20.97 -2.57 1.15
N SER A 102 20.36 -3.65 1.59
CA SER A 102 19.07 -3.66 2.27
C SER A 102 19.24 -3.86 3.77
N ARG A 103 18.45 -3.11 4.57
CA ARG A 103 18.29 -3.31 6.02
C ARG A 103 16.82 -3.32 6.37
N GLU A 104 16.44 -4.17 7.31
CA GLU A 104 15.08 -4.19 7.86
C GLU A 104 14.82 -2.93 8.69
N LEU A 105 13.61 -2.39 8.55
CA LEU A 105 13.10 -1.29 9.35
C LEU A 105 12.29 -1.86 10.52
N PRO A 106 12.78 -1.77 11.77
CA PRO A 106 12.06 -2.33 12.90
C PRO A 106 10.84 -1.48 13.25
N TYR A 107 9.76 -2.14 13.66
CA TYR A 107 8.64 -1.45 14.30
C TYR A 107 9.08 -0.88 15.66
N ARG A 108 8.64 0.33 15.96
CA ARG A 108 8.78 0.97 17.25
C ARG A 108 7.48 1.70 17.62
N SER A 109 6.92 1.39 18.76
CA SER A 109 5.70 2.07 19.25
C SER A 109 5.88 3.58 19.41
N ALA A 110 7.10 4.03 19.69
CA ALA A 110 7.44 5.46 19.79
C ALA A 110 7.28 6.24 18.48
N ASP A 111 7.24 5.56 17.32
CA ASP A 111 7.01 6.19 16.03
C ASP A 111 5.53 6.51 15.78
N PHE A 112 4.65 6.14 16.73
CA PHE A 112 3.21 6.34 16.62
C PHE A 112 2.67 7.18 17.77
N GLU A 113 1.61 7.92 17.49
CA GLU A 113 0.71 8.51 18.47
C GLU A 113 -0.49 7.59 18.62
N PHE A 114 -0.91 7.36 19.86
CA PHE A 114 -2.06 6.53 20.18
C PHE A 114 -3.14 7.41 20.80
N GLY A 115 -4.38 7.15 20.44
CA GLY A 115 -5.52 7.81 21.06
C GLY A 115 -5.60 7.53 22.57
N PRO A 116 -6.35 8.36 23.32
CA PRO A 116 -6.36 8.30 24.79
C PRO A 116 -6.90 6.98 25.37
N SER A 117 -7.58 6.18 24.54
CA SER A 117 -8.13 4.87 24.93
C SER A 117 -7.18 3.70 24.67
N LEU A 118 -6.02 3.95 24.04
CA LEU A 118 -5.06 2.91 23.68
C LEU A 118 -3.77 3.06 24.49
N HIS A 119 -3.42 2.01 25.17
CA HIS A 119 -2.22 1.96 26.03
C HIS A 119 -1.33 0.80 25.56
N PRO A 120 -0.37 1.06 24.64
CA PRO A 120 0.59 0.05 24.24
C PRO A 120 1.31 -0.51 25.46
N SER A 121 1.32 -1.81 25.61
CA SER A 121 2.00 -2.50 26.71
C SER A 121 3.07 -3.41 26.13
N GLY A 122 4.32 -3.16 26.53
CA GLY A 122 5.46 -3.96 26.12
C GLY A 122 6.18 -3.44 24.87
N ASP A 123 7.35 -4.02 24.62
CA ASP A 123 8.14 -3.76 23.42
C ASP A 123 7.76 -4.80 22.36
N ASP A 124 6.81 -4.43 21.53
CA ASP A 124 6.27 -5.31 20.48
C ASP A 124 7.08 -5.19 19.17
N ALA A 125 8.42 -5.25 19.25
CA ALA A 125 9.29 -5.14 18.08
C ALA A 125 8.92 -6.12 16.94
N ALA A 126 8.32 -7.26 17.28
CA ALA A 126 7.81 -8.24 16.31
C ALA A 126 6.45 -7.88 15.70
N LEU A 127 5.82 -6.77 16.12
CA LEU A 127 4.50 -6.41 15.60
C LEU A 127 4.54 -6.11 14.10
N GLY A 128 5.57 -5.42 13.62
CA GLY A 128 5.67 -5.00 12.22
C GLY A 128 4.63 -3.94 11.84
N PHE A 129 4.49 -3.70 10.56
CA PHE A 129 3.59 -2.69 9.99
C PHE A 129 2.46 -3.35 9.21
N ALA A 130 1.37 -2.62 8.94
CA ALA A 130 0.30 -3.09 8.06
C ALA A 130 0.51 -2.68 6.59
N GLY A 131 1.36 -1.68 6.37
CA GLY A 131 1.64 -1.07 5.09
C GLY A 131 2.33 0.27 5.27
N PHE A 132 2.38 1.07 4.22
CA PHE A 132 3.01 2.38 4.25
C PHE A 132 2.37 3.35 3.27
N ARG A 133 2.70 4.61 3.42
CA ARG A 133 2.40 5.68 2.48
C ARG A 133 3.64 6.50 2.17
N LEU A 134 3.72 6.95 0.94
CA LEU A 134 4.73 7.89 0.49
C LEU A 134 4.15 9.30 0.45
N HIS A 135 4.96 10.26 0.80
CA HIS A 135 4.66 11.67 0.75
C HIS A 135 5.63 12.38 -0.17
N ALA A 136 5.15 13.40 -0.87
CA ALA A 136 5.95 14.28 -1.70
C ALA A 136 5.31 15.68 -1.75
N PRO A 137 6.04 16.74 -2.10
CA PRO A 137 5.45 18.06 -2.33
C PRO A 137 4.66 18.04 -3.65
N LEU A 138 3.32 17.87 -3.55
CA LEU A 138 2.41 17.80 -4.70
C LEU A 138 1.74 19.13 -4.98
N ASN A 139 1.05 19.70 -3.98
CA ASN A 139 0.27 20.93 -4.14
C ASN A 139 1.07 22.18 -3.76
N ARG A 140 2.02 22.02 -2.85
CA ARG A 140 2.86 23.10 -2.34
C ARG A 140 4.30 22.61 -2.13
N PRO A 141 5.32 23.42 -2.44
CA PRO A 141 6.72 22.99 -2.33
C PRO A 141 7.20 22.82 -0.87
N ASP A 142 6.50 23.41 0.08
CA ASP A 142 6.83 23.43 1.51
C ASP A 142 5.98 22.45 2.34
N TYR A 143 5.18 21.62 1.67
CA TYR A 143 4.31 20.63 2.34
C TYR A 143 4.35 19.29 1.65
N PHE A 144 4.53 18.22 2.43
CA PHE A 144 4.57 16.85 1.94
C PHE A 144 3.16 16.24 1.98
N ASP A 145 2.46 16.34 0.85
CA ASP A 145 1.16 15.68 0.66
C ASP A 145 1.33 14.17 0.57
N GLU A 146 0.30 13.40 0.93
CA GLU A 146 0.26 11.97 0.67
C GLU A 146 0.22 11.73 -0.86
N LEU A 147 1.23 11.03 -1.38
CA LEU A 147 1.37 10.71 -2.80
C LEU A 147 0.70 9.40 -3.15
N CYS A 148 1.00 8.34 -2.39
CA CYS A 148 0.45 7.02 -2.61
C CYS A 148 0.46 6.18 -1.33
N VAL A 149 -0.38 5.13 -1.34
CA VAL A 149 -0.61 4.21 -0.23
C VAL A 149 -0.50 2.78 -0.71
N PHE A 150 0.18 1.94 0.07
CA PHE A 150 0.19 0.48 -0.04
C PHE A 150 -0.35 -0.08 1.27
N LEU A 151 -1.57 -0.61 1.26
CA LEU A 151 -2.25 -1.08 2.47
C LEU A 151 -3.29 -2.15 2.14
N GLY A 152 -3.18 -3.30 2.79
CA GLY A 152 -4.09 -4.44 2.67
C GLY A 152 -3.90 -5.25 1.39
N ALA A 153 -3.83 -6.57 1.51
CA ALA A 153 -3.56 -7.50 0.42
C ALA A 153 -2.46 -6.97 -0.52
N SER A 154 -2.75 -6.80 -1.83
CA SER A 154 -1.83 -6.19 -2.80
C SER A 154 -2.36 -4.86 -3.36
N TYR A 155 -3.16 -4.15 -2.58
CA TYR A 155 -3.72 -2.86 -2.99
C TYR A 155 -2.69 -1.75 -2.93
N PHE A 156 -2.75 -0.86 -3.92
CA PHE A 156 -2.07 0.42 -3.92
C PHE A 156 -2.91 1.47 -4.63
N ARG A 157 -2.76 2.71 -4.25
CA ARG A 157 -3.46 3.85 -4.84
C ARG A 157 -2.60 5.11 -4.76
N ALA A 158 -2.87 6.07 -5.62
CA ALA A 158 -2.20 7.35 -5.63
C ALA A 158 -3.17 8.50 -5.84
N VAL A 159 -2.72 9.70 -5.51
CA VAL A 159 -3.45 10.94 -5.75
C VAL A 159 -2.53 11.94 -6.44
N ALA A 160 -3.03 12.59 -7.49
CA ALA A 160 -2.32 13.65 -8.20
C ALA A 160 -2.67 15.03 -7.61
N PRO A 161 -1.88 16.09 -7.91
CA PRO A 161 -2.14 17.44 -7.43
C PRO A 161 -3.59 17.90 -7.69
N GLY A 162 -4.22 18.48 -6.68
CA GLY A 162 -5.59 18.99 -6.76
C GLY A 162 -6.71 17.95 -6.85
N LEU A 163 -6.39 16.66 -6.77
CA LEU A 163 -7.35 15.57 -6.84
C LEU A 163 -7.59 14.94 -5.47
N ALA A 164 -8.71 14.21 -5.35
CA ALA A 164 -8.99 13.28 -4.27
C ALA A 164 -8.68 11.85 -4.71
N TYR A 165 -8.66 10.91 -3.75
CA TYR A 165 -8.51 9.49 -4.07
C TYR A 165 -9.73 8.98 -4.86
N GLY A 166 -9.46 8.18 -5.89
CA GLY A 166 -10.44 7.37 -6.61
C GLY A 166 -10.17 5.88 -6.37
N LEU A 167 -9.95 5.15 -7.48
CA LEU A 167 -9.72 3.72 -7.49
C LEU A 167 -8.44 3.30 -6.76
N SER A 168 -8.42 2.03 -6.32
CA SER A 168 -7.18 1.33 -5.99
C SER A 168 -6.81 0.37 -7.10
N ALA A 169 -5.53 0.24 -7.39
CA ALA A 169 -4.99 -0.85 -8.17
C ALA A 169 -4.64 -2.04 -7.28
N ARG A 170 -4.60 -3.25 -7.86
CA ARG A 170 -4.19 -4.48 -7.20
C ARG A 170 -2.97 -5.05 -7.92
N GLY A 171 -2.00 -5.53 -7.18
CA GLY A 171 -0.86 -6.22 -7.77
C GLY A 171 -1.27 -7.43 -8.60
N LEU A 172 -2.23 -8.21 -8.09
CA LEU A 172 -2.79 -9.36 -8.79
C LEU A 172 -4.20 -9.65 -8.27
N ALA A 173 -5.14 -9.94 -9.17
CA ALA A 173 -6.47 -10.42 -8.86
C ALA A 173 -6.62 -11.88 -9.33
N LEU A 174 -7.18 -12.75 -8.49
CA LEU A 174 -7.39 -14.17 -8.81
C LEU A 174 -8.82 -14.57 -8.51
N GLY A 175 -9.55 -14.97 -9.56
CA GLY A 175 -10.95 -15.39 -9.45
C GLY A 175 -11.91 -14.25 -9.11
N SER A 176 -11.57 -13.01 -9.43
CA SER A 176 -12.45 -11.85 -9.23
C SER A 176 -13.69 -11.99 -10.12
N GLY A 177 -14.87 -11.97 -9.48
CA GLY A 177 -16.14 -12.11 -10.19
C GLY A 177 -16.52 -13.56 -10.54
N ASP A 178 -15.70 -14.54 -10.23
CA ASP A 178 -16.02 -15.95 -10.42
C ASP A 178 -17.01 -16.45 -9.34
N PRO A 179 -17.82 -17.46 -9.64
CA PRO A 179 -18.56 -18.17 -8.59
C PRO A 179 -17.60 -18.84 -7.61
N GLY A 180 -17.55 -18.39 -6.38
CA GLY A 180 -16.69 -18.96 -5.34
C GLY A 180 -15.93 -17.91 -4.56
N ALA A 181 -14.99 -18.37 -3.73
CA ALA A 181 -14.16 -17.48 -2.94
C ALA A 181 -13.01 -16.92 -3.79
N GLU A 182 -12.92 -15.61 -3.85
CA GLU A 182 -11.79 -14.90 -4.44
C GLU A 182 -10.51 -15.13 -3.62
N GLU A 183 -9.37 -15.30 -4.29
CA GLU A 183 -8.07 -15.33 -3.65
C GLU A 183 -7.44 -13.93 -3.67
N PHE A 184 -6.97 -13.47 -2.51
CA PHE A 184 -6.33 -12.16 -2.36
C PHE A 184 -4.82 -12.30 -2.16
N PRO A 185 -4.02 -12.31 -3.23
CA PRO A 185 -2.57 -12.23 -3.10
C PRO A 185 -2.17 -10.97 -2.33
N ARG A 186 -1.21 -11.12 -1.42
CA ARG A 186 -0.78 -10.02 -0.55
C ARG A 186 0.69 -9.67 -0.72
N PHE A 187 1.02 -8.40 -0.59
CA PHE A 187 2.41 -8.00 -0.40
C PHE A 187 2.81 -8.31 1.04
N SER A 188 3.87 -9.11 1.19
CA SER A 188 4.36 -9.57 2.49
C SER A 188 5.58 -8.80 2.96
N GLN A 189 6.38 -8.27 2.03
CA GLN A 189 7.57 -7.47 2.31
C GLN A 189 7.70 -6.37 1.27
N PHE A 190 8.29 -5.24 1.70
CA PHE A 190 8.62 -4.11 0.83
C PHE A 190 10.05 -3.65 1.04
N TRP A 191 10.67 -3.17 -0.03
CA TRP A 191 11.97 -2.50 -0.03
C TRP A 191 11.81 -1.12 -0.65
N LEU A 192 12.13 -0.10 0.13
CA LEU A 192 12.10 1.30 -0.29
C LEU A 192 13.53 1.72 -0.64
N GLU A 193 13.79 2.02 -1.90
CA GLU A 193 15.09 2.56 -2.29
C GLU A 193 15.21 4.01 -1.86
N THR A 194 16.28 4.35 -1.15
CA THR A 194 16.58 5.73 -0.80
C THR A 194 16.83 6.54 -2.07
N PRO A 195 15.96 7.51 -2.41
CA PRO A 195 16.12 8.27 -3.65
C PRO A 195 17.33 9.21 -3.57
N ALA A 196 17.95 9.49 -4.70
CA ALA A 196 18.94 10.55 -4.75
C ALA A 196 18.29 11.91 -4.45
N ALA A 197 19.07 12.88 -3.92
CA ALA A 197 18.54 14.22 -3.56
C ALA A 197 17.86 14.95 -4.73
N SER A 198 18.30 14.69 -5.97
CA SER A 198 17.71 15.26 -7.19
C SER A 198 16.69 14.35 -7.87
N ALA A 199 16.34 13.21 -7.28
CA ALA A 199 15.42 12.26 -7.91
C ALA A 199 14.00 12.86 -8.00
N ASP A 200 13.36 12.66 -9.14
CA ASP A 200 11.97 13.00 -9.41
C ASP A 200 11.02 11.81 -9.23
N HIS A 201 11.57 10.65 -8.89
CA HIS A 201 10.85 9.40 -8.68
C HIS A 201 11.38 8.63 -7.46
N VAL A 202 10.63 7.68 -7.01
CA VAL A 202 11.01 6.76 -5.93
C VAL A 202 10.70 5.33 -6.35
N VAL A 203 11.62 4.40 -6.02
CA VAL A 203 11.49 2.99 -6.35
C VAL A 203 11.08 2.19 -5.11
N VAL A 204 10.08 1.34 -5.31
CA VAL A 204 9.58 0.39 -4.31
C VAL A 204 9.59 -1.01 -4.88
N HIS A 205 10.17 -1.97 -4.17
CA HIS A 205 10.01 -3.37 -4.50
C HIS A 205 9.07 -4.04 -3.50
N ALA A 206 8.34 -5.05 -3.98
CA ALA A 206 7.41 -5.81 -3.14
C ALA A 206 7.47 -7.31 -3.43
N LEU A 207 7.41 -8.11 -2.37
CA LEU A 207 7.27 -9.56 -2.43
C LEU A 207 5.81 -9.94 -2.21
N LEU A 208 5.18 -10.49 -3.24
CA LEU A 208 3.81 -10.98 -3.19
C LEU A 208 3.78 -12.47 -2.83
N ASP A 209 2.79 -12.86 -2.03
CA ASP A 209 2.56 -14.25 -1.64
C ASP A 209 1.07 -14.57 -1.53
N SER A 210 0.71 -15.78 -1.96
CA SER A 210 -0.63 -16.35 -1.81
C SER A 210 -0.62 -17.87 -2.01
N PRO A 211 -1.72 -18.59 -1.72
CA PRO A 211 -1.80 -20.04 -1.94
C PRO A 211 -1.46 -20.50 -3.37
N SER A 212 -1.73 -19.65 -4.37
CA SER A 212 -1.58 -20.02 -5.78
C SER A 212 -0.31 -19.51 -6.42
N VAL A 213 0.31 -18.45 -5.90
CA VAL A 213 1.41 -17.76 -6.58
C VAL A 213 2.26 -16.95 -5.60
N ALA A 214 3.56 -16.89 -5.85
CA ALA A 214 4.42 -15.84 -5.33
C ALA A 214 4.81 -14.88 -6.45
N GLY A 215 5.19 -13.65 -6.13
CA GLY A 215 5.54 -12.65 -7.13
C GLY A 215 6.54 -11.63 -6.62
N ALA A 216 7.32 -11.09 -7.53
CA ALA A 216 8.20 -9.95 -7.32
C ALA A 216 7.67 -8.77 -8.12
N PHE A 217 7.53 -7.64 -7.47
CA PHE A 217 7.08 -6.39 -8.07
C PHE A 217 8.14 -5.32 -7.87
N ARG A 218 8.31 -4.47 -8.88
CA ARG A 218 9.05 -3.22 -8.81
C ARG A 218 8.16 -2.11 -9.32
N PHE A 219 8.00 -1.08 -8.52
CA PHE A 219 7.24 0.12 -8.82
C PHE A 219 8.21 1.30 -8.95
N ASP A 220 8.22 1.96 -10.09
CA ASP A 220 8.88 3.25 -10.28
C ASP A 220 7.79 4.31 -10.28
N ILE A 221 7.77 5.15 -9.24
CA ILE A 221 6.64 6.04 -8.92
C ILE A 221 7.07 7.48 -9.17
N ARG A 222 6.42 8.15 -10.13
CA ARG A 222 6.70 9.52 -10.53
C ARG A 222 5.52 10.44 -10.26
N PRO A 223 5.63 11.37 -9.30
CA PRO A 223 4.66 12.45 -9.14
C PRO A 223 4.78 13.47 -10.27
N GLY A 224 3.64 14.01 -10.72
CA GLY A 224 3.54 15.01 -11.78
C GLY A 224 2.11 15.52 -11.87
N GLU A 225 1.70 16.13 -12.99
CA GLU A 225 0.28 16.43 -13.27
C GLU A 225 -0.59 15.18 -13.17
N VAL A 226 -0.02 14.03 -13.52
CA VAL A 226 -0.52 12.70 -13.23
C VAL A 226 0.53 11.96 -12.42
N VAL A 227 0.11 11.06 -11.54
CA VAL A 227 1.03 10.16 -10.86
C VAL A 227 1.17 8.90 -11.70
N ALA A 228 2.38 8.66 -12.21
CA ALA A 228 2.69 7.50 -13.02
C ALA A 228 3.35 6.40 -12.18
N PHE A 229 2.92 5.16 -12.41
CA PHE A 229 3.55 3.95 -11.88
C PHE A 229 4.01 3.10 -13.06
N ASP A 230 5.32 2.96 -13.24
CA ASP A 230 5.88 1.90 -14.07
C ASP A 230 6.01 0.64 -13.22
N VAL A 231 5.32 -0.43 -13.59
CA VAL A 231 5.23 -1.64 -12.78
C VAL A 231 5.83 -2.83 -13.52
N ASP A 232 6.92 -3.35 -12.97
CA ASP A 232 7.48 -4.64 -13.34
C ASP A 232 6.93 -5.73 -12.41
N ALA A 233 6.35 -6.80 -12.96
CA ALA A 233 5.83 -7.91 -12.20
C ALA A 233 6.34 -9.25 -12.73
N ARG A 234 6.96 -10.05 -11.86
CA ARG A 234 7.42 -11.41 -12.18
C ARG A 234 6.67 -12.40 -11.29
N LEU A 235 5.78 -13.18 -11.88
CA LEU A 235 4.93 -14.13 -11.17
C LEU A 235 5.51 -15.55 -11.25
N TYR A 236 5.47 -16.25 -10.13
CA TYR A 236 5.93 -17.63 -9.96
C TYR A 236 4.77 -18.49 -9.44
N PRO A 237 3.95 -19.08 -10.34
CA PRO A 237 2.79 -19.86 -9.95
C PRO A 237 3.18 -21.14 -9.21
N ARG A 238 2.42 -21.49 -8.15
CA ARG A 238 2.45 -22.78 -7.48
C ARG A 238 1.52 -23.79 -8.12
N LYS A 239 0.49 -23.29 -8.83
CA LYS A 239 -0.52 -24.06 -9.56
C LYS A 239 -1.05 -23.21 -10.73
N PRO A 240 -1.81 -23.79 -11.68
CA PRO A 240 -2.46 -22.99 -12.73
C PRO A 240 -3.27 -21.83 -12.16
N LEU A 241 -3.24 -20.69 -12.81
CA LEU A 241 -3.94 -19.48 -12.42
C LEU A 241 -5.06 -19.18 -13.43
N PRO A 242 -6.21 -19.84 -13.34
CA PRO A 242 -7.37 -19.46 -14.16
C PRO A 242 -7.82 -18.05 -13.72
N ASN A 243 -8.30 -17.26 -14.67
CA ASN A 243 -8.89 -15.94 -14.43
C ASN A 243 -8.00 -15.00 -13.59
N ALA A 244 -6.71 -14.91 -13.96
CA ALA A 244 -5.78 -13.97 -13.37
C ALA A 244 -5.94 -12.58 -13.99
N GLY A 245 -6.29 -11.59 -13.16
CA GLY A 245 -6.36 -10.17 -13.55
C GLY A 245 -5.04 -9.47 -13.31
N ILE A 246 -4.43 -8.96 -14.39
CA ILE A 246 -3.23 -8.12 -14.37
C ILE A 246 -3.66 -6.66 -14.42
N ALA A 247 -2.98 -5.79 -13.67
CA ALA A 247 -3.31 -4.36 -13.56
C ALA A 247 -4.79 -4.12 -13.19
N ALA A 248 -5.33 -4.99 -12.33
CA ALA A 248 -6.71 -4.91 -11.91
C ALA A 248 -6.96 -3.62 -11.12
N LEU A 249 -8.07 -2.98 -11.45
CA LEU A 249 -8.57 -1.81 -10.71
C LEU A 249 -9.77 -2.22 -9.88
N THR A 250 -9.91 -1.61 -8.72
CA THR A 250 -11.02 -1.85 -7.82
C THR A 250 -11.67 -0.53 -7.43
N SER A 251 -12.99 -0.49 -7.53
CA SER A 251 -13.81 0.67 -7.18
C SER A 251 -14.94 0.22 -6.27
N MET A 252 -15.22 1.02 -5.25
CA MET A 252 -16.42 0.86 -4.46
C MET A 252 -17.59 1.47 -5.23
N TYR A 253 -18.69 0.73 -5.34
CA TYR A 253 -19.94 1.21 -5.90
C TYR A 253 -21.10 0.61 -5.11
N GLU A 254 -21.89 1.44 -4.48
CA GLU A 254 -23.09 1.03 -3.77
C GLU A 254 -24.35 1.40 -4.54
N PHE A 255 -24.50 2.67 -4.91
CA PHE A 255 -25.58 3.16 -5.77
C PHE A 255 -25.26 4.52 -6.39
N ASP A 256 -25.94 4.84 -7.48
CA ASP A 256 -26.09 6.17 -8.06
C ASP A 256 -27.58 6.53 -8.25
N ALA A 257 -27.85 7.57 -9.02
CA ALA A 257 -29.22 8.01 -9.30
C ALA A 257 -30.06 6.95 -10.03
N GLY A 258 -29.42 6.07 -10.80
CA GLY A 258 -30.07 4.99 -11.56
C GLY A 258 -30.41 3.77 -10.70
N ASP A 259 -29.63 3.52 -9.66
CA ASP A 259 -29.72 2.33 -8.80
C ASP A 259 -30.35 2.59 -7.43
N ARG A 260 -30.80 3.81 -7.17
CA ARG A 260 -31.25 4.28 -5.87
C ARG A 260 -32.57 3.66 -5.38
N VAL A 261 -33.26 2.91 -6.20
CA VAL A 261 -34.58 2.36 -5.86
C VAL A 261 -34.49 1.47 -4.61
N GLY A 262 -35.22 1.86 -3.56
CA GLY A 262 -35.24 1.11 -2.28
C GLY A 262 -34.11 1.47 -1.32
N THR A 263 -33.25 2.44 -1.65
CA THR A 263 -32.17 2.91 -0.78
C THR A 263 -32.64 4.13 0.03
N ASP A 264 -32.68 3.98 1.35
CA ASP A 264 -32.98 5.09 2.30
C ASP A 264 -31.67 5.74 2.77
N ASP A 265 -31.07 6.57 1.92
CA ASP A 265 -29.86 7.33 2.19
C ASP A 265 -30.04 8.77 1.70
N PHE A 266 -29.57 9.75 2.47
CA PHE A 266 -29.68 11.17 2.09
C PHE A 266 -28.71 11.57 0.97
N ARG A 267 -27.64 10.80 0.77
CA ARG A 267 -26.65 11.07 -0.26
C ARG A 267 -27.23 10.81 -1.65
N PRO A 268 -26.86 11.59 -2.68
CA PRO A 268 -27.34 11.37 -4.05
C PRO A 268 -26.74 10.12 -4.69
N ALA A 269 -25.49 9.77 -4.32
CA ALA A 269 -24.76 8.62 -4.81
C ALA A 269 -23.69 8.19 -3.80
N VAL A 270 -23.28 6.92 -3.85
CA VAL A 270 -22.20 6.35 -3.02
C VAL A 270 -21.35 5.43 -3.90
N HIS A 271 -20.28 6.00 -4.45
CA HIS A 271 -19.33 5.27 -5.29
C HIS A 271 -18.01 6.05 -5.43
N ASP A 272 -16.93 5.36 -5.84
CA ASP A 272 -15.60 5.94 -6.09
C ASP A 272 -15.41 6.34 -7.56
N SER A 273 -16.19 5.78 -8.49
CA SER A 273 -16.11 6.11 -9.92
C SER A 273 -17.45 5.91 -10.61
N ASP A 274 -17.71 6.74 -11.65
CA ASP A 274 -18.96 6.73 -12.42
C ASP A 274 -18.98 5.63 -13.49
N GLY A 275 -17.82 5.18 -13.93
CA GLY A 275 -17.76 4.19 -15.02
C GLY A 275 -16.34 3.89 -15.47
N LEU A 276 -16.26 3.09 -16.52
CA LEU A 276 -15.03 2.62 -17.15
C LEU A 276 -14.91 3.18 -18.57
N SER A 277 -13.86 3.94 -18.82
CA SER A 277 -13.47 4.37 -20.17
C SER A 277 -12.39 3.43 -20.72
N LEU A 278 -12.61 2.90 -21.90
CA LEU A 278 -11.72 1.98 -22.59
C LEU A 278 -11.33 2.55 -23.95
N VAL A 279 -10.04 2.42 -24.30
CA VAL A 279 -9.55 2.64 -25.67
C VAL A 279 -8.87 1.36 -26.10
N ASN A 280 -9.40 0.69 -27.11
CA ASN A 280 -8.83 -0.55 -27.62
C ASN A 280 -7.71 -0.31 -28.65
N GLY A 281 -7.02 -1.38 -29.07
CA GLY A 281 -5.94 -1.30 -30.05
C GLY A 281 -6.34 -0.83 -31.46
N ALA A 282 -7.63 -0.80 -31.79
CA ALA A 282 -8.18 -0.22 -33.02
C ALA A 282 -8.53 1.28 -32.88
N GLY A 283 -8.33 1.88 -31.70
CA GLY A 283 -8.68 3.28 -31.42
C GLY A 283 -10.16 3.51 -31.13
N GLU A 284 -10.95 2.44 -30.94
CA GLU A 284 -12.34 2.56 -30.52
C GLU A 284 -12.39 2.99 -29.05
N GLN A 285 -13.24 3.98 -28.75
CA GLN A 285 -13.48 4.47 -27.39
C GLN A 285 -14.84 3.97 -26.93
N VAL A 286 -14.85 3.31 -25.77
CA VAL A 286 -16.05 2.78 -25.14
C VAL A 286 -16.17 3.34 -23.72
N TRP A 287 -17.35 3.84 -23.38
CA TRP A 287 -17.71 4.22 -22.02
C TRP A 287 -18.74 3.23 -21.48
N ARG A 288 -18.48 2.68 -20.30
CA ARG A 288 -19.41 1.80 -19.58
C ARG A 288 -19.70 2.41 -18.21
N PRO A 289 -20.90 2.95 -17.98
CA PRO A 289 -21.28 3.42 -16.65
C PRO A 289 -21.33 2.24 -15.66
N LEU A 290 -20.90 2.46 -14.43
CA LEU A 290 -21.10 1.50 -13.35
C LEU A 290 -22.58 1.47 -12.95
N ARG A 291 -23.03 0.30 -12.53
CA ARG A 291 -24.37 0.03 -12.01
C ARG A 291 -24.38 -1.28 -11.25
N ASN A 292 -25.42 -1.54 -10.46
CA ASN A 292 -25.64 -2.83 -9.82
C ASN A 292 -26.37 -3.78 -10.78
N PRO A 293 -25.70 -4.69 -11.49
CA PRO A 293 -26.35 -5.65 -12.36
C PRO A 293 -27.02 -6.75 -11.52
N ALA A 294 -28.03 -7.42 -12.10
CA ALA A 294 -28.69 -8.56 -11.46
C ALA A 294 -27.76 -9.77 -11.28
N GLN A 295 -26.70 -9.84 -12.08
CA GLN A 295 -25.62 -10.85 -12.00
C GLN A 295 -24.30 -10.23 -12.47
N VAL A 296 -23.19 -10.86 -12.13
CA VAL A 296 -21.86 -10.41 -12.59
C VAL A 296 -21.83 -10.36 -14.11
N GLU A 297 -21.45 -9.22 -14.65
CA GLU A 297 -21.28 -9.00 -16.10
C GLU A 297 -19.77 -9.05 -16.45
N HIS A 298 -19.42 -9.94 -17.37
CA HIS A 298 -18.10 -9.99 -17.96
C HIS A 298 -18.12 -9.32 -19.33
N CYS A 299 -17.23 -8.35 -19.54
CA CYS A 299 -17.08 -7.64 -20.78
C CYS A 299 -15.72 -7.98 -21.39
N GLY A 300 -15.70 -8.79 -22.44
CA GLY A 300 -14.52 -9.14 -23.23
C GLY A 300 -14.34 -8.23 -24.43
#